data_41038f7504937355de20756a2e54bcbb
#
_entry.id   41038f7504937355de20756a2e54bcbb
#
_cell.length_a   1.000
_cell.length_b   1.000
_cell.length_c   1.000
_cell.angle_alpha   90.00
_cell.angle_beta   90.00
_cell.angle_gamma   90.00
#
_symmetry.space_group_name_H-M   'P 1'
#
loop_
_entity.id
_entity.type
_entity.pdbx_description
1 polymer ?
#
loop_
_entity_poly.entity_id
_entity_poly.type
_entity_poly.pdbx_seq_one_letter_code
_entity_poly.pdbx_strand_id
1 'polypeptide(L)'
;NNYFNDTYQGIPIGGYNRLIEGLLEGVDTQVNTDFFADREKWEAVADKIVFTGKIDEYYDYRFVKLDYRTVRFETETIDTANYQGNAVINYTDRETPYTRVIEHKHFESFGQAVYDNPKTVISREYSTEWQDGMEPFYPINDDKNTALYQQYKQLADHETNVIFGGRLAEYKYYDMAPIIEKVLELEM
;
A
#
# COMPACT_ATOMS: atom_id res chain seq x y z
N ASN A 1 22.66 -9.36 -11.48
CA ASN A 1 22.54 -8.21 -10.57
C ASN A 1 21.19 -8.31 -9.90
N ASN A 2 21.15 -8.54 -8.60
CA ASN A 2 19.91 -8.51 -7.85
C ASN A 2 19.45 -7.05 -7.69
N TYR A 3 18.16 -6.82 -7.92
CA TYR A 3 17.55 -5.51 -7.69
C TYR A 3 17.43 -5.21 -6.19
N PHE A 4 17.11 -6.22 -5.39
CA PHE A 4 17.09 -6.18 -3.94
C PHE A 4 18.34 -6.81 -3.37
N ASN A 5 18.89 -6.23 -2.29
CA ASN A 5 20.10 -6.71 -1.61
C ASN A 5 19.80 -7.39 -0.27
N ASP A 6 18.52 -7.56 0.07
CA ASP A 6 18.11 -8.19 1.32
C ASP A 6 18.56 -9.65 1.37
N THR A 7 19.02 -10.08 2.54
CA THR A 7 19.50 -11.46 2.78
C THR A 7 18.39 -12.48 2.57
N TYR A 8 17.16 -12.13 2.92
CA TYR A 8 15.98 -12.96 2.77
C TYR A 8 14.97 -12.27 1.89
N GLN A 9 14.53 -12.96 0.85
CA GLN A 9 13.56 -12.45 -0.11
C GLN A 9 12.56 -13.56 -0.42
N GLY A 10 11.27 -13.22 -0.48
CA GLY A 10 10.26 -14.22 -0.79
C GLY A 10 8.85 -13.64 -0.79
N ILE A 11 7.91 -14.48 -1.20
CA ILE A 11 6.48 -14.22 -1.13
C ILE A 11 5.90 -15.27 -0.17
N PRO A 12 5.02 -14.89 0.78
CA PRO A 12 4.43 -15.83 1.71
C PRO A 12 3.70 -16.98 0.99
N ILE A 13 3.95 -18.22 1.39
CA ILE A 13 3.21 -19.39 0.88
C ILE A 13 1.73 -19.25 1.32
N GLY A 14 0.82 -19.25 0.34
CA GLY A 14 -0.61 -19.02 0.56
C GLY A 14 -1.02 -17.53 0.52
N GLY A 15 -0.08 -16.65 0.16
CA GLY A 15 -0.33 -15.23 -0.09
C GLY A 15 -0.31 -14.36 1.16
N TYR A 16 -0.39 -13.05 0.94
CA TYR A 16 -0.29 -12.04 2.01
C TYR A 16 -1.48 -12.04 2.97
N ASN A 17 -2.66 -12.49 2.55
CA ASN A 17 -3.83 -12.57 3.45
C ASN A 17 -3.53 -13.48 4.65
N ARG A 18 -2.88 -14.63 4.42
CA ARG A 18 -2.48 -15.53 5.52
C ARG A 18 -1.48 -14.90 6.48
N LEU A 19 -0.56 -14.10 5.95
CA LEU A 19 0.38 -13.34 6.79
C LEU A 19 -0.38 -12.35 7.68
N ILE A 20 -1.32 -11.59 7.11
CA ILE A 20 -2.13 -10.62 7.85
C ILE A 20 -3.04 -11.31 8.87
N GLU A 21 -3.67 -12.43 8.51
CA GLU A 21 -4.47 -13.25 9.44
C GLU A 21 -3.64 -13.70 10.65
N GLY A 22 -2.39 -14.15 10.42
CA GLY A 22 -1.49 -14.53 11.50
C GLY A 22 -1.06 -13.35 12.37
N LEU A 23 -0.84 -12.15 11.80
CA LEU A 23 -0.52 -10.94 12.56
C LEU A 23 -1.70 -10.45 13.40
N LEU A 24 -2.93 -10.73 12.98
CA LEU A 24 -4.16 -10.34 13.68
C LEU A 24 -4.69 -11.42 14.63
N GLU A 25 -3.97 -12.52 14.81
CA GLU A 25 -4.41 -13.59 15.72
C GLU A 25 -4.56 -13.05 17.16
N GLY A 26 -5.78 -13.19 17.71
CA GLY A 26 -6.11 -12.69 19.03
C GLY A 26 -6.43 -11.18 19.09
N VAL A 27 -6.48 -10.50 17.97
CA VAL A 27 -6.85 -9.08 17.86
C VAL A 27 -8.28 -8.94 17.36
N ASP A 28 -9.12 -8.21 18.10
CA ASP A 28 -10.47 -7.89 17.64
C ASP A 28 -10.40 -7.02 16.37
N THR A 29 -10.96 -7.52 15.28
CA THR A 29 -10.87 -6.88 13.97
C THR A 29 -12.26 -6.54 13.45
N GLN A 30 -12.45 -5.30 13.01
CA GLN A 30 -13.66 -4.84 12.32
C GLN A 30 -13.31 -4.35 10.91
N VAL A 31 -13.95 -4.92 9.91
CA VAL A 31 -13.86 -4.49 8.52
C VAL A 31 -15.10 -3.66 8.12
N ASN A 32 -15.02 -2.96 6.99
CA ASN A 32 -16.09 -2.07 6.51
C ASN A 32 -16.49 -1.01 7.55
N THR A 33 -15.50 -0.54 8.32
CA THR A 33 -15.68 0.46 9.38
C THR A 33 -14.87 1.68 9.03
N ASP A 34 -15.55 2.81 8.86
CA ASP A 34 -14.91 4.10 8.68
C ASP A 34 -14.65 4.73 10.05
N PHE A 35 -13.39 5.03 10.34
CA PHE A 35 -12.97 5.67 11.58
C PHE A 35 -13.67 7.03 11.79
N PHE A 36 -13.82 7.82 10.73
CA PHE A 36 -14.38 9.16 10.82
C PHE A 36 -15.89 9.18 10.99
N ALA A 37 -16.59 8.11 10.61
CA ALA A 37 -18.03 8.01 10.80
C ALA A 37 -18.45 8.00 12.29
N ASP A 38 -17.59 7.42 13.17
CA ASP A 38 -17.84 7.28 14.60
C ASP A 38 -16.60 7.64 15.44
N ARG A 39 -15.84 8.66 15.03
CA ARG A 39 -14.55 9.04 15.61
C ARG A 39 -14.60 9.18 17.14
N GLU A 40 -15.58 9.91 17.67
CA GLU A 40 -15.75 10.11 19.11
C GLU A 40 -15.90 8.81 19.87
N LYS A 41 -16.60 7.84 19.29
CA LYS A 41 -16.76 6.49 19.89
C LYS A 41 -15.41 5.77 19.97
N TRP A 42 -14.61 5.82 18.92
CA TRP A 42 -13.30 5.15 18.90
C TRP A 42 -12.30 5.81 19.83
N GLU A 43 -12.29 7.13 19.90
CA GLU A 43 -11.47 7.90 20.84
C GLU A 43 -11.86 7.64 22.31
N ALA A 44 -13.13 7.35 22.58
CA ALA A 44 -13.62 7.09 23.95
C ALA A 44 -13.27 5.70 24.47
N VAL A 45 -13.00 4.71 23.61
CA VAL A 45 -12.71 3.32 24.00
C VAL A 45 -11.23 2.97 23.96
N ALA A 46 -10.39 3.81 23.38
CA ALA A 46 -8.96 3.55 23.19
C ALA A 46 -8.10 4.45 24.08
N ASP A 47 -7.17 3.85 24.82
CA ASP A 47 -6.14 4.61 25.55
C ASP A 47 -5.13 5.25 24.57
N LYS A 48 -4.83 4.55 23.47
CA LYS A 48 -4.00 5.03 22.36
C LYS A 48 -4.58 4.60 21.02
N ILE A 49 -4.43 5.44 20.03
CA ILE A 49 -4.84 5.19 18.64
C ILE A 49 -3.59 5.15 17.77
N VAL A 50 -3.40 4.09 16.98
CA VAL A 50 -2.43 4.07 15.90
C VAL A 50 -3.17 4.38 14.60
N PHE A 51 -3.00 5.59 14.11
CA PHE A 51 -3.67 6.05 12.89
C PHE A 51 -2.76 5.88 11.69
N THR A 52 -3.21 5.12 10.69
CA THR A 52 -2.44 4.81 9.48
C THR A 52 -3.06 5.39 8.20
N GLY A 53 -4.18 6.10 8.33
CA GLY A 53 -4.85 6.80 7.23
C GLY A 53 -4.14 8.09 6.82
N LYS A 54 -4.78 8.86 5.94
CA LYS A 54 -4.23 10.14 5.47
C LYS A 54 -4.19 11.17 6.60
N ILE A 55 -3.02 11.75 6.87
CA ILE A 55 -2.84 12.72 7.95
C ILE A 55 -3.65 13.99 7.76
N ASP A 56 -3.80 14.47 6.52
CA ASP A 56 -4.60 15.64 6.19
C ASP A 56 -6.10 15.41 6.44
N GLU A 57 -6.59 14.19 6.18
CA GLU A 57 -7.97 13.79 6.49
C GLU A 57 -8.22 13.71 7.99
N TYR A 58 -7.25 13.23 8.79
CA TYR A 58 -7.34 13.22 10.24
C TYR A 58 -7.61 14.61 10.83
N TYR A 59 -7.05 15.65 10.21
CA TYR A 59 -7.21 17.06 10.58
C TYR A 59 -8.24 17.81 9.73
N ASP A 60 -9.22 17.10 9.14
CA ASP A 60 -10.32 17.68 8.34
C ASP A 60 -9.81 18.62 7.24
N TYR A 61 -8.65 18.29 6.64
CA TYR A 61 -8.01 19.09 5.58
C TYR A 61 -7.77 20.54 5.98
N ARG A 62 -7.48 20.78 7.26
CA ARG A 62 -7.36 22.11 7.90
C ARG A 62 -6.50 23.11 7.13
N PHE A 63 -5.45 22.64 6.46
CA PHE A 63 -4.61 23.50 5.61
C PHE A 63 -5.04 23.38 4.16
N VAL A 64 -4.65 22.31 3.50
CA VAL A 64 -5.02 21.94 2.11
C VAL A 64 -4.84 20.42 1.99
N LYS A 65 -5.49 19.77 1.03
CA LYS A 65 -5.26 18.35 0.74
C LYS A 65 -3.83 18.11 0.26
N LEU A 66 -3.23 17.03 0.73
CA LEU A 66 -1.98 16.48 0.21
C LEU A 66 -2.25 15.75 -1.11
N ASP A 67 -1.29 15.81 -2.01
CA ASP A 67 -1.41 15.15 -3.32
C ASP A 67 -0.87 13.71 -3.25
N TYR A 68 -1.52 12.79 -3.94
CA TYR A 68 -1.14 11.39 -4.02
C TYR A 68 -1.10 10.90 -5.46
N ARG A 69 -0.45 9.77 -5.66
CA ARG A 69 -0.54 8.97 -6.88
C ARG A 69 -1.29 7.69 -6.56
N THR A 70 -2.00 7.18 -7.54
CA THR A 70 -2.64 5.88 -7.50
C THR A 70 -2.25 5.03 -8.71
N VAL A 71 -2.66 3.79 -8.72
CA VAL A 71 -2.50 2.89 -9.85
C VAL A 71 -3.85 2.33 -10.29
N ARG A 72 -3.97 2.13 -11.59
CA ARG A 72 -5.11 1.48 -12.22
C ARG A 72 -4.62 0.23 -12.95
N PHE A 73 -5.37 -0.84 -12.83
CA PHE A 73 -5.06 -2.10 -13.49
C PHE A 73 -6.07 -2.41 -14.60
N GLU A 74 -5.56 -2.89 -15.73
CA GLU A 74 -6.33 -3.52 -16.77
C GLU A 74 -5.94 -4.98 -16.84
N THR A 75 -6.88 -5.87 -16.50
CA THR A 75 -6.63 -7.31 -16.46
C THR A 75 -7.36 -7.99 -17.60
N GLU A 76 -6.65 -8.86 -18.33
CA GLU A 76 -7.21 -9.65 -19.42
C GLU A 76 -6.69 -11.08 -19.44
N THR A 77 -7.48 -11.97 -19.99
CA THR A 77 -7.07 -13.35 -20.28
C THR A 77 -6.62 -13.44 -21.73
N ILE A 78 -5.40 -13.94 -21.94
CA ILE A 78 -4.80 -14.08 -23.27
C ILE A 78 -4.75 -15.57 -23.63
N ASP A 79 -5.07 -15.88 -24.89
CA ASP A 79 -5.05 -17.24 -25.43
C ASP A 79 -3.63 -17.63 -25.87
N THR A 80 -2.73 -17.67 -24.88
CA THR A 80 -1.37 -18.16 -25.01
C THR A 80 -0.91 -18.77 -23.69
N ALA A 81 -0.11 -19.82 -23.76
CA ALA A 81 0.42 -20.48 -22.57
C ALA A 81 1.45 -19.64 -21.81
N ASN A 82 2.12 -18.71 -22.50
CA ASN A 82 3.16 -17.84 -21.94
C ASN A 82 3.19 -16.54 -22.74
N TYR A 83 2.94 -15.43 -22.09
CA TYR A 83 2.92 -14.11 -22.73
C TYR A 83 4.29 -13.42 -22.70
N GLN A 84 4.92 -13.37 -21.52
CA GLN A 84 6.17 -12.62 -21.33
C GLN A 84 7.31 -13.46 -20.70
N GLY A 85 7.02 -14.66 -20.22
CA GLY A 85 8.03 -15.57 -19.66
C GLY A 85 8.52 -15.20 -18.27
N ASN A 86 7.91 -14.22 -17.62
CA ASN A 86 8.27 -13.77 -16.27
C ASN A 86 7.04 -13.23 -15.55
N ALA A 87 7.05 -13.28 -14.21
CA ALA A 87 5.95 -12.77 -13.40
C ALA A 87 5.73 -11.26 -13.56
N VAL A 88 6.81 -10.47 -13.64
CA VAL A 88 6.71 -9.01 -13.72
C VAL A 88 7.76 -8.46 -14.70
N ILE A 89 7.34 -7.63 -15.63
CA ILE A 89 8.22 -6.80 -16.47
C ILE A 89 7.84 -5.32 -16.26
N ASN A 90 8.85 -4.51 -15.91
CA ASN A 90 8.70 -3.06 -15.79
C ASN A 90 9.08 -2.39 -17.12
N TYR A 91 8.32 -1.37 -17.50
CA TYR A 91 8.52 -0.56 -18.69
C TYR A 91 8.97 0.84 -18.28
N THR A 92 10.08 1.31 -18.83
CA THR A 92 10.68 2.61 -18.49
C THR A 92 10.75 3.57 -19.66
N ASP A 93 10.30 3.13 -20.85
CA ASP A 93 10.22 3.98 -22.05
C ASP A 93 9.00 4.91 -21.99
N ARG A 94 9.01 5.96 -22.84
CA ARG A 94 7.95 6.98 -22.87
C ARG A 94 6.75 6.57 -23.72
N GLU A 95 6.94 5.65 -24.64
CA GLU A 95 5.93 5.22 -25.61
C GLU A 95 4.94 4.24 -24.98
N THR A 96 5.37 3.48 -23.98
CA THR A 96 4.53 2.52 -23.27
C THR A 96 3.68 3.22 -22.21
N PRO A 97 2.34 3.16 -22.29
CA PRO A 97 1.47 3.92 -21.40
C PRO A 97 1.31 3.31 -20.00
N TYR A 98 1.80 2.10 -19.78
CA TYR A 98 1.75 1.38 -18.49
C TYR A 98 3.16 1.22 -17.92
N THR A 99 3.25 1.13 -16.59
CA THR A 99 4.53 1.04 -15.86
C THR A 99 5.02 -0.40 -15.74
N ARG A 100 4.10 -1.37 -15.77
CA ARG A 100 4.46 -2.80 -15.73
C ARG A 100 3.36 -3.68 -16.29
N VAL A 101 3.78 -4.90 -16.65
CA VAL A 101 2.88 -6.02 -16.93
C VAL A 101 3.17 -7.12 -15.92
N ILE A 102 2.11 -7.65 -15.32
CA ILE A 102 2.15 -8.78 -14.41
C ILE A 102 1.53 -9.96 -15.14
N GLU A 103 2.26 -11.07 -15.30
CA GLU A 103 1.72 -12.34 -15.77
C GLU A 103 1.57 -13.29 -14.59
N HIS A 104 0.33 -13.45 -14.14
CA HIS A 104 0.04 -14.05 -12.83
C HIS A 104 0.48 -15.51 -12.69
N LYS A 105 0.43 -16.30 -13.74
CA LYS A 105 0.77 -17.74 -13.70
C LYS A 105 2.21 -18.06 -13.26
N HIS A 106 3.12 -17.08 -13.40
CA HIS A 106 4.52 -17.26 -13.01
C HIS A 106 4.77 -17.11 -11.51
N PHE A 107 3.77 -16.76 -10.72
CA PHE A 107 3.88 -16.82 -9.27
C PHE A 107 3.59 -18.24 -8.80
N GLU A 108 4.57 -18.89 -8.16
CA GLU A 108 4.48 -20.28 -7.68
C GLU A 108 3.29 -20.52 -6.74
N SER A 109 2.84 -19.47 -6.02
CA SER A 109 1.71 -19.53 -5.10
C SER A 109 0.38 -19.93 -5.78
N PHE A 110 0.24 -19.74 -7.09
CA PHE A 110 -0.95 -20.18 -7.85
C PHE A 110 -0.93 -21.67 -8.20
N GLY A 111 0.21 -22.33 -8.07
CA GLY A 111 0.37 -23.76 -8.24
C GLY A 111 0.50 -24.23 -9.69
N GLN A 112 0.90 -25.49 -9.84
CA GLN A 112 1.26 -26.09 -11.12
C GLN A 112 0.08 -26.13 -12.12
N ALA A 113 -1.14 -26.37 -11.67
CA ALA A 113 -2.30 -26.43 -12.56
C ALA A 113 -2.60 -25.08 -13.25
N VAL A 114 -2.30 -23.96 -12.59
CA VAL A 114 -2.40 -22.62 -13.19
C VAL A 114 -1.24 -22.39 -14.16
N TYR A 115 -0.04 -22.82 -13.79
CA TYR A 115 1.13 -22.69 -14.66
C TYR A 115 0.96 -23.46 -15.97
N ASP A 116 0.42 -24.67 -15.94
CA ASP A 116 0.21 -25.55 -17.10
C ASP A 116 -1.01 -25.16 -17.96
N ASN A 117 -1.80 -24.18 -17.54
CA ASN A 117 -2.98 -23.75 -18.31
C ASN A 117 -2.56 -23.19 -19.69
N PRO A 118 -3.23 -23.58 -20.80
CA PRO A 118 -2.91 -23.07 -22.13
C PRO A 118 -3.21 -21.58 -22.33
N LYS A 119 -3.92 -20.95 -21.36
CA LYS A 119 -4.18 -19.52 -21.34
C LYS A 119 -3.45 -18.87 -20.17
N THR A 120 -3.20 -17.56 -20.27
CA THR A 120 -2.61 -16.78 -19.20
C THR A 120 -3.44 -15.54 -18.89
N VAL A 121 -3.34 -15.07 -17.64
CA VAL A 121 -3.92 -13.79 -17.21
C VAL A 121 -2.78 -12.79 -17.02
N ILE A 122 -2.94 -11.63 -17.62
CA ILE A 122 -2.02 -10.50 -17.42
C ILE A 122 -2.76 -9.32 -16.83
N SER A 123 -2.04 -8.50 -16.07
CA SER A 123 -2.50 -7.19 -15.62
C SER A 123 -1.50 -6.11 -16.03
N ARG A 124 -1.98 -5.06 -16.72
CA ARG A 124 -1.21 -3.85 -17.00
C ARG A 124 -1.47 -2.82 -15.92
N GLU A 125 -0.42 -2.30 -15.31
CA GLU A 125 -0.49 -1.26 -14.29
C GLU A 125 -0.24 0.11 -14.91
N TYR A 126 -1.16 1.02 -14.66
CA TYR A 126 -1.06 2.42 -15.09
C TYR A 126 -0.93 3.32 -13.88
N SER A 127 0.13 4.12 -13.82
CA SER A 127 0.24 5.19 -12.82
C SER A 127 -0.68 6.35 -13.20
N THR A 128 -1.49 6.81 -12.27
CA THR A 128 -2.45 7.90 -12.49
C THR A 128 -2.51 8.85 -11.30
N GLU A 129 -3.02 10.04 -11.52
CA GLU A 129 -3.30 10.99 -10.44
C GLU A 129 -4.41 10.45 -9.55
N TRP A 130 -4.21 10.61 -8.26
CA TRP A 130 -5.22 10.25 -7.27
C TRP A 130 -6.35 11.27 -7.26
N GLN A 131 -7.57 10.79 -7.07
CA GLN A 131 -8.77 11.60 -6.86
C GLN A 131 -9.55 11.04 -5.68
N ASP A 132 -10.40 11.86 -5.06
CA ASP A 132 -11.28 11.44 -3.96
C ASP A 132 -12.07 10.17 -4.35
N GLY A 133 -12.06 9.18 -3.47
CA GLY A 133 -12.68 7.88 -3.69
C GLY A 133 -11.77 6.81 -4.30
N MET A 134 -10.55 7.18 -4.71
CA MET A 134 -9.51 6.22 -5.12
C MET A 134 -8.60 5.89 -3.96
N GLU A 135 -7.91 4.75 -4.05
CA GLU A 135 -6.88 4.35 -3.09
C GLU A 135 -5.60 5.19 -3.27
N PRO A 136 -5.11 5.90 -2.23
CA PRO A 136 -3.86 6.67 -2.31
C PRO A 136 -2.65 5.73 -2.09
N PHE A 137 -1.99 5.29 -3.17
CA PHE A 137 -0.86 4.36 -3.05
C PHE A 137 0.46 5.04 -2.70
N TYR A 138 0.70 6.23 -3.26
CA TYR A 138 2.01 6.89 -3.16
C TYR A 138 1.86 8.37 -2.84
N PRO A 139 2.54 8.89 -1.79
CA PRO A 139 2.66 10.32 -1.58
C PRO A 139 3.48 10.97 -2.69
N ILE A 140 3.21 12.24 -3.01
CA ILE A 140 3.98 13.04 -3.95
C ILE A 140 5.03 13.85 -3.17
N ASN A 141 6.29 13.46 -3.29
CA ASN A 141 7.41 14.08 -2.58
C ASN A 141 8.00 15.26 -3.36
N ASP A 142 7.20 16.30 -3.60
CA ASP A 142 7.67 17.58 -4.09
C ASP A 142 7.80 18.61 -2.94
N ASP A 143 8.40 19.77 -3.23
CA ASP A 143 8.61 20.81 -2.21
C ASP A 143 7.31 21.34 -1.62
N LYS A 144 6.26 21.47 -2.45
CA LYS A 144 4.92 21.94 -2.04
C LYS A 144 4.32 20.97 -1.01
N ASN A 145 4.24 19.69 -1.37
CA ASN A 145 3.62 18.68 -0.52
C ASN A 145 4.47 18.39 0.73
N THR A 146 5.80 18.43 0.59
CA THR A 146 6.70 18.30 1.73
C THR A 146 6.49 19.42 2.75
N ALA A 147 6.41 20.69 2.30
CA ALA A 147 6.16 21.82 3.18
C ALA A 147 4.76 21.73 3.82
N LEU A 148 3.75 21.30 3.09
CA LEU A 148 2.40 21.11 3.59
C LEU A 148 2.34 19.97 4.63
N TYR A 149 2.98 18.84 4.35
CA TYR A 149 3.08 17.74 5.32
C TYR A 149 3.73 18.17 6.64
N GLN A 150 4.76 19.02 6.60
CA GLN A 150 5.40 19.52 7.81
C GLN A 150 4.42 20.32 8.70
N GLN A 151 3.44 21.02 8.13
CA GLN A 151 2.41 21.70 8.91
C GLN A 151 1.49 20.71 9.62
N TYR A 152 1.07 19.62 8.93
CA TYR A 152 0.29 18.56 9.54
C TYR A 152 1.09 17.79 10.60
N LYS A 153 2.37 17.54 10.32
CA LYS A 153 3.27 16.87 11.27
C LYS A 153 3.42 17.65 12.57
N GLN A 154 3.51 18.99 12.50
CA GLN A 154 3.53 19.84 13.71
C GLN A 154 2.29 19.67 14.56
N LEU A 155 1.10 19.46 13.97
CA LEU A 155 -0.11 19.15 14.75
C LEU A 155 0.01 17.75 15.36
N ALA A 156 0.43 16.77 14.58
CA ALA A 156 0.59 15.39 15.04
C ALA A 156 1.60 15.24 16.18
N ASP A 157 2.68 16.02 16.18
CA ASP A 157 3.69 16.02 17.25
C ASP A 157 3.15 16.54 18.61
N HIS A 158 1.97 17.15 18.64
CA HIS A 158 1.31 17.59 19.87
C HIS A 158 0.23 16.59 20.36
N GLU A 159 -0.10 15.59 19.56
CA GLU A 159 -1.04 14.56 20.00
C GLU A 159 -0.38 13.64 21.05
N THR A 160 -1.07 13.42 22.16
CA THR A 160 -0.54 12.57 23.26
C THR A 160 -1.04 11.14 23.19
N ASN A 161 -2.22 10.94 22.58
CA ASN A 161 -2.90 9.65 22.54
C ASN A 161 -2.98 9.04 21.14
N VAL A 162 -2.39 9.71 20.14
CA VAL A 162 -2.41 9.24 18.75
C VAL A 162 -1.00 9.09 18.23
N ILE A 163 -0.71 7.91 17.68
CA ILE A 163 0.52 7.60 16.97
C ILE A 163 0.20 7.61 15.48
N PHE A 164 0.83 8.49 14.72
CA PHE A 164 0.72 8.50 13.27
C PHE A 164 1.79 7.61 12.67
N GLY A 165 1.38 6.58 11.92
CA GLY A 165 2.28 5.59 11.34
C GLY A 165 1.86 5.13 9.96
N GLY A 166 2.80 4.57 9.19
CA GLY A 166 2.56 4.06 7.86
C GLY A 166 2.60 5.12 6.76
N ARG A 167 2.41 4.68 5.52
CA ARG A 167 2.62 5.50 4.33
C ARG A 167 1.82 6.80 4.30
N LEU A 168 0.55 6.75 4.70
CA LEU A 168 -0.37 7.88 4.53
C LEU A 168 -0.25 8.87 5.69
N ALA A 169 -0.13 8.38 6.92
CA ALA A 169 0.00 9.24 8.09
C ALA A 169 1.40 9.88 8.18
N GLU A 170 2.43 9.20 7.74
CA GLU A 170 3.80 9.73 7.70
C GLU A 170 4.15 10.41 6.37
N TYR A 171 3.22 10.38 5.41
CA TYR A 171 3.39 10.91 4.06
C TYR A 171 4.72 10.47 3.42
N LYS A 172 5.03 9.16 3.55
CA LYS A 172 6.30 8.57 3.13
C LYS A 172 6.08 7.20 2.51
N TYR A 173 6.82 6.90 1.44
CA TYR A 173 6.82 5.57 0.88
C TYR A 173 7.55 4.58 1.78
N TYR A 174 6.91 3.44 2.03
CA TYR A 174 7.50 2.29 2.71
C TYR A 174 7.21 1.00 1.91
N ASP A 175 8.21 0.15 1.77
CA ASP A 175 7.99 -1.26 1.48
C ASP A 175 7.57 -2.01 2.74
N MET A 176 7.08 -3.25 2.60
CA MET A 176 6.53 -4.01 3.74
C MET A 176 7.57 -4.28 4.82
N ALA A 177 8.77 -4.70 4.47
CA ALA A 177 9.81 -5.02 5.48
C ALA A 177 10.22 -3.79 6.29
N PRO A 178 10.57 -2.63 5.69
CA PRO A 178 10.89 -1.41 6.44
C PRO A 178 9.77 -0.91 7.36
N ILE A 179 8.49 -1.06 6.97
CA ILE A 179 7.42 -0.60 7.87
C ILE A 179 7.22 -1.57 9.04
N ILE A 180 7.39 -2.87 8.83
CA ILE A 180 7.34 -3.86 9.91
C ILE A 180 8.51 -3.62 10.88
N GLU A 181 9.72 -3.45 10.38
CA GLU A 181 10.90 -3.13 11.20
C GLU A 181 10.65 -1.90 12.08
N LYS A 182 10.15 -0.82 11.49
CA LYS A 182 9.80 0.41 12.20
C LYS A 182 8.78 0.18 13.31
N VAL A 183 7.75 -0.64 13.07
CA VAL A 183 6.73 -0.96 14.08
C VAL A 183 7.31 -1.79 15.22
N LEU A 184 8.23 -2.71 14.94
CA LEU A 184 8.89 -3.52 15.97
C LEU A 184 9.82 -2.69 16.87
N GLU A 185 10.27 -1.53 16.41
CA GLU A 185 11.10 -0.59 17.17
C GLU A 185 10.28 0.43 17.99
N LEU A 186 8.94 0.47 17.81
CA LEU A 186 8.09 1.38 18.59
C LEU A 186 8.02 0.92 20.04
N GLU A 187 8.44 1.76 20.95
CA GLU A 187 8.14 1.66 22.38
C GLU A 187 6.72 2.20 22.62
N MET A 188 5.78 1.32 22.95
CA MET A 188 4.38 1.68 23.22
C MET A 188 4.11 1.82 24.72
#